data_6ab8a5d60ff8633b0ad034f455debcf7
#
_entry.id   6ab8a5d60ff8633b0ad034f455debcf7
#
_cell.length_a   1.000
_cell.length_b   1.000
_cell.length_c   1.000
_cell.angle_alpha   90.00
_cell.angle_beta   90.00
_cell.angle_gamma   90.00
#
_symmetry.space_group_name_H-M   'P 1'
#
loop_
_entity.id
_entity.type
_entity.pdbx_description
1 polymer ?
#
loop_
_entity_poly.entity_id
_entity_poly.type
_entity_poly.pdbx_seq_one_letter_code
_entity_poly.pdbx_strand_id
1 'polypeptide(L)'
;GIRPTANQIDSPSPWVDPDGGRPSRITQWSIGLQRQLGPNLVVEANYVGNRGAWFQANSLIDLNALSPERIASFGLDIRNAADRTLLTSQMGSAVAAQRGFNRLPYPGFPTGQTVAQSLRPFPQFGTLASRWSPLGNNWYDSLQVKVTKRQSHGLDLTGSFTWQKELVRGSDDQGGGGGNINDVFNRRNQKYISGNSQPLVFVMALNYRIPRPGKNKWMGNILGDWTLSAITRYASGLPILVPSSQTSLLGS
;
A
#
# COMPACT_ATOMS: atom_id res chain seq x y z
N GLY A 1 -2.89 35.03 -19.88
CA GLY A 1 -2.15 34.15 -18.96
C GLY A 1 -2.71 34.26 -17.56
N ILE A 2 -2.64 33.21 -16.79
CA ILE A 2 -3.05 33.18 -15.38
C ILE A 2 -2.05 34.07 -14.61
N ARG A 3 -2.53 35.12 -13.97
CA ARG A 3 -1.68 35.95 -13.10
C ARG A 3 -1.63 35.32 -11.72
N PRO A 4 -0.46 35.18 -11.08
CA PRO A 4 -0.38 34.69 -9.72
C PRO A 4 -1.13 35.60 -8.76
N THR A 5 -1.82 35.02 -7.78
CA THR A 5 -2.44 35.78 -6.71
C THR A 5 -1.34 36.27 -5.75
N ALA A 6 -1.38 37.54 -5.39
CA ALA A 6 -0.35 38.10 -4.51
C ALA A 6 -0.43 37.49 -3.11
N ASN A 7 0.74 37.19 -2.50
CA ASN A 7 0.92 36.69 -1.15
C ASN A 7 0.31 35.31 -0.86
N GLN A 8 0.03 34.50 -1.89
CA GLN A 8 -0.43 33.12 -1.71
C GLN A 8 0.13 32.19 -2.78
N ILE A 9 0.11 30.90 -2.48
CA ILE A 9 0.34 29.84 -3.45
C ILE A 9 -1.03 29.29 -3.89
N ASP A 10 -1.28 29.34 -5.17
CA ASP A 10 -2.55 28.90 -5.73
C ASP A 10 -2.60 27.37 -5.85
N SER A 11 -3.80 26.81 -5.68
CA SER A 11 -4.09 25.39 -5.90
C SER A 11 -4.96 25.27 -7.15
N PRO A 12 -4.38 25.06 -8.33
CA PRO A 12 -5.15 24.94 -9.56
C PRO A 12 -5.98 23.66 -9.56
N SER A 13 -7.05 23.65 -10.34
CA SER A 13 -7.80 22.43 -10.58
C SER A 13 -6.89 21.37 -11.20
N PRO A 14 -7.02 20.10 -10.77
CA PRO A 14 -6.25 19.02 -11.38
C PRO A 14 -6.56 18.92 -12.87
N TRP A 15 -5.53 18.64 -13.67
CA TRP A 15 -5.73 18.34 -15.08
C TRP A 15 -6.18 16.89 -15.28
N VAL A 16 -6.86 16.62 -16.37
CA VAL A 16 -7.27 15.26 -16.73
C VAL A 16 -6.15 14.59 -17.50
N ASP A 17 -5.74 13.40 -17.02
CA ASP A 17 -4.75 12.57 -17.70
C ASP A 17 -5.29 12.17 -19.10
N PRO A 18 -4.51 12.31 -20.18
CA PRO A 18 -4.92 11.87 -21.51
C PRO A 18 -5.37 10.41 -21.58
N ASP A 19 -4.79 9.54 -20.74
CA ASP A 19 -5.17 8.13 -20.59
C ASP A 19 -6.23 7.90 -19.52
N GLY A 20 -6.83 8.94 -18.95
CA GLY A 20 -7.73 8.89 -17.80
C GLY A 20 -9.00 8.08 -17.98
N GLY A 21 -9.40 7.81 -19.23
CA GLY A 21 -10.53 6.92 -19.54
C GLY A 21 -10.15 5.44 -19.64
N ARG A 22 -8.88 5.07 -19.45
CA ARG A 22 -8.41 3.71 -19.59
C ARG A 22 -8.95 2.82 -18.46
N PRO A 23 -9.74 1.77 -18.76
CA PRO A 23 -10.25 0.88 -17.74
C PRO A 23 -9.12 0.07 -17.09
N SER A 24 -9.22 -0.14 -15.78
CA SER A 24 -8.33 -1.03 -15.06
C SER A 24 -8.48 -2.48 -15.57
N ARG A 25 -7.37 -3.22 -15.54
CA ARG A 25 -7.32 -4.63 -15.95
C ARG A 25 -6.80 -5.49 -14.82
N ILE A 26 -7.48 -6.60 -14.56
CA ILE A 26 -7.04 -7.62 -13.63
C ILE A 26 -6.90 -8.92 -14.39
N THR A 27 -5.74 -9.57 -14.26
CA THR A 27 -5.48 -10.93 -14.71
C THR A 27 -5.32 -11.81 -13.48
N GLN A 28 -6.10 -12.87 -13.39
CA GLN A 28 -6.06 -13.82 -12.29
C GLN A 28 -5.89 -15.23 -12.82
N TRP A 29 -5.11 -16.05 -12.12
CA TRP A 29 -4.89 -17.45 -12.43
C TRP A 29 -4.75 -18.26 -11.15
N SER A 30 -5.03 -19.54 -11.26
CA SER A 30 -4.79 -20.50 -10.19
C SER A 30 -4.35 -21.83 -10.78
N ILE A 31 -3.51 -22.54 -10.04
CA ILE A 31 -3.15 -23.92 -10.30
C ILE A 31 -3.23 -24.69 -8.99
N GLY A 32 -3.90 -25.83 -9.00
CA GLY A 32 -4.15 -26.61 -7.80
C GLY A 32 -3.85 -28.09 -8.00
N LEU A 33 -3.43 -28.71 -6.91
CA LEU A 33 -3.24 -30.15 -6.79
C LEU A 33 -4.10 -30.64 -5.63
N GLN A 34 -4.80 -31.74 -5.86
CA GLN A 34 -5.59 -32.41 -4.84
C GLN A 34 -5.20 -33.87 -4.77
N ARG A 35 -5.03 -34.39 -3.56
CA ARG A 35 -4.74 -35.80 -3.34
C ARG A 35 -5.54 -36.36 -2.17
N GLN A 36 -6.14 -37.50 -2.38
CA GLN A 36 -6.68 -38.31 -1.30
C GLN A 36 -5.56 -39.18 -0.72
N LEU A 37 -5.26 -38.97 0.58
CA LEU A 37 -4.19 -39.69 1.30
C LEU A 37 -4.71 -40.94 2.04
N GLY A 38 -6.01 -41.18 1.98
CA GLY A 38 -6.68 -42.31 2.60
C GLY A 38 -8.19 -42.19 2.45
N PRO A 39 -9.00 -43.14 2.97
CA PRO A 39 -10.45 -43.13 2.76
C PRO A 39 -11.13 -41.83 3.20
N ASN A 40 -10.60 -41.18 4.22
CA ASN A 40 -11.22 -40.04 4.89
C ASN A 40 -10.36 -38.78 4.92
N LEU A 41 -9.22 -38.74 4.24
CA LEU A 41 -8.29 -37.62 4.28
C LEU A 41 -8.00 -37.11 2.86
N VAL A 42 -8.31 -35.84 2.63
CA VAL A 42 -8.01 -35.13 1.38
C VAL A 42 -7.15 -33.91 1.69
N VAL A 43 -6.12 -33.70 0.89
CA VAL A 43 -5.25 -32.52 0.94
C VAL A 43 -5.31 -31.84 -0.42
N GLU A 44 -5.51 -30.54 -0.40
CA GLU A 44 -5.53 -29.66 -1.56
C GLU A 44 -4.47 -28.57 -1.38
N ALA A 45 -3.71 -28.26 -2.42
CA ALA A 45 -2.76 -27.16 -2.43
C ALA A 45 -2.97 -26.35 -3.71
N ASN A 46 -3.26 -25.07 -3.58
CA ASN A 46 -3.55 -24.15 -4.66
C ASN A 46 -2.59 -22.99 -4.63
N TYR A 47 -1.93 -22.70 -5.74
CA TYR A 47 -1.30 -21.41 -5.98
C TYR A 47 -2.29 -20.48 -6.67
N VAL A 48 -2.46 -19.27 -6.16
CA VAL A 48 -3.30 -18.22 -6.75
C VAL A 48 -2.46 -16.99 -6.98
N GLY A 49 -2.48 -16.50 -8.21
CA GLY A 49 -1.81 -15.27 -8.61
C GLY A 49 -2.80 -14.25 -9.18
N ASN A 50 -2.52 -12.98 -8.91
CA ASN A 50 -3.28 -11.85 -9.47
C ASN A 50 -2.32 -10.75 -9.87
N ARG A 51 -2.60 -10.10 -11.01
CA ARG A 51 -1.89 -8.91 -11.47
C ARG A 51 -2.90 -7.89 -11.98
N GLY A 52 -2.90 -6.73 -11.31
CA GLY A 52 -3.71 -5.60 -11.73
C GLY A 52 -2.84 -4.51 -12.37
N ALA A 53 -3.40 -3.86 -13.35
CA ALA A 53 -2.78 -2.74 -14.03
C ALA A 53 -3.80 -1.64 -14.31
N TRP A 54 -3.29 -0.42 -14.42
CA TRP A 54 -4.08 0.77 -14.77
C TRP A 54 -5.12 1.16 -13.72
N PHE A 55 -4.90 0.83 -12.45
CA PHE A 55 -5.69 1.41 -11.38
C PHE A 55 -5.43 2.91 -11.29
N GLN A 56 -6.42 3.66 -10.85
CA GLN A 56 -6.24 5.07 -10.60
C GLN A 56 -5.20 5.29 -9.50
N ALA A 57 -4.27 6.20 -9.75
CA ALA A 57 -3.20 6.54 -8.83
C ALA A 57 -2.73 7.97 -9.08
N ASN A 58 -3.60 8.91 -8.76
CA ASN A 58 -3.39 10.34 -9.01
C ASN A 58 -2.18 10.89 -8.25
N SER A 59 -1.89 10.33 -7.08
CA SER A 59 -0.76 10.71 -6.25
C SER A 59 0.62 10.38 -6.85
N LEU A 60 0.70 9.51 -7.88
CA LEU A 60 1.97 9.13 -8.51
C LEU A 60 2.51 10.15 -9.51
N ILE A 61 1.90 11.31 -9.62
CA ILE A 61 2.33 12.37 -10.53
C ILE A 61 2.15 13.75 -9.89
N ASP A 62 3.19 14.56 -9.96
CA ASP A 62 3.17 15.99 -9.68
C ASP A 62 3.97 16.70 -10.78
N LEU A 63 3.28 17.43 -11.64
CA LEU A 63 3.90 18.17 -12.74
C LEU A 63 4.71 19.39 -12.26
N ASN A 64 4.55 19.75 -11.00
CA ASN A 64 5.28 20.86 -10.38
C ASN A 64 6.35 20.39 -9.39
N ALA A 65 6.64 19.10 -9.37
CA ALA A 65 7.67 18.57 -8.47
C ALA A 65 9.04 19.15 -8.80
N LEU A 66 9.83 19.42 -7.77
CA LEU A 66 11.20 19.92 -7.89
C LEU A 66 12.15 18.75 -8.16
N SER A 67 12.61 18.62 -9.39
CA SER A 67 13.50 17.51 -9.77
C SER A 67 14.93 17.67 -9.24
N PRO A 68 15.66 16.56 -9.03
CA PRO A 68 17.08 16.60 -8.67
C PRO A 68 17.93 17.39 -9.65
N GLU A 69 17.65 17.28 -10.95
CA GLU A 69 18.38 18.00 -12.02
C GLU A 69 18.12 19.51 -11.90
N ARG A 70 16.88 19.89 -11.59
CA ARG A 70 16.56 21.30 -11.37
C ARG A 70 17.22 21.85 -10.12
N ILE A 71 17.26 21.09 -9.03
CA ILE A 71 18.02 21.46 -7.81
C ILE A 71 19.50 21.65 -8.17
N ALA A 72 20.09 20.70 -8.90
CA ALA A 72 21.48 20.77 -9.31
C ALA A 72 21.77 21.97 -10.23
N SER A 73 20.82 22.40 -11.06
CA SER A 73 20.98 23.59 -11.92
C SER A 73 21.14 24.90 -11.13
N PHE A 74 20.74 24.91 -9.85
CA PHE A 74 20.95 26.01 -8.92
C PHE A 74 22.22 25.83 -8.06
N GLY A 75 23.07 24.83 -8.37
CA GLY A 75 24.28 24.52 -7.62
C GLY A 75 24.02 23.86 -6.25
N LEU A 76 22.86 23.24 -6.06
CA LEU A 76 22.45 22.59 -4.82
C LEU A 76 22.46 21.07 -4.96
N ASP A 77 22.72 20.37 -3.85
CA ASP A 77 22.68 18.91 -3.76
C ASP A 77 21.84 18.49 -2.53
N ILE A 78 20.76 17.77 -2.76
CA ILE A 78 19.89 17.27 -1.67
C ILE A 78 20.61 16.32 -0.70
N ARG A 79 21.74 15.73 -1.10
CA ARG A 79 22.57 14.90 -0.22
C ARG A 79 23.36 15.75 0.78
N ASN A 80 23.57 17.03 0.51
CA ASN A 80 24.23 17.97 1.40
C ASN A 80 23.25 18.48 2.46
N ALA A 81 23.61 18.37 3.74
CA ALA A 81 22.75 18.81 4.86
C ALA A 81 22.49 20.33 4.84
N ALA A 82 23.49 21.15 4.48
CA ALA A 82 23.34 22.60 4.40
C ALA A 82 22.38 23.01 3.27
N ASP A 83 22.38 22.29 2.14
CA ASP A 83 21.47 22.55 1.03
C ASP A 83 20.03 22.12 1.36
N ARG A 84 19.85 21.00 2.07
CA ARG A 84 18.52 20.62 2.58
C ARG A 84 17.96 21.67 3.54
N THR A 85 18.80 22.17 4.47
CA THR A 85 18.41 23.24 5.38
C THR A 85 18.01 24.51 4.63
N LEU A 86 18.74 24.89 3.60
CA LEU A 86 18.38 26.00 2.73
C LEU A 86 17.04 25.77 2.03
N LEU A 87 16.87 24.62 1.37
CA LEU A 87 15.65 24.30 0.60
C LEU A 87 14.39 24.32 1.48
N THR A 88 14.52 23.91 2.73
CA THR A 88 13.41 23.93 3.72
C THR A 88 13.25 25.25 4.44
N SER A 89 14.19 26.18 4.34
CA SER A 89 14.09 27.49 4.97
C SER A 89 13.15 28.41 4.18
N GLN A 90 12.57 29.38 4.89
CA GLN A 90 11.72 30.40 4.27
C GLN A 90 12.55 31.37 3.40
N MET A 91 11.96 31.87 2.32
CA MET A 91 12.56 32.86 1.43
C MET A 91 12.98 34.14 2.17
N GLY A 92 12.23 34.56 3.19
CA GLY A 92 12.53 35.73 4.01
C GLY A 92 13.56 35.48 5.12
N SER A 93 14.12 34.27 5.24
CA SER A 93 15.06 33.92 6.30
C SER A 93 16.48 34.45 6.06
N ALA A 94 17.24 34.60 7.14
CA ALA A 94 18.66 34.97 7.07
C ALA A 94 19.47 33.91 6.26
N VAL A 95 19.13 32.63 6.39
CA VAL A 95 19.80 31.53 5.65
C VAL A 95 19.62 31.70 4.15
N ALA A 96 18.40 31.99 3.68
CA ALA A 96 18.14 32.23 2.27
C ALA A 96 18.89 33.47 1.77
N ALA A 97 18.91 34.55 2.53
CA ALA A 97 19.61 35.79 2.19
C ALA A 97 21.14 35.61 2.09
N GLN A 98 21.75 34.93 3.06
CA GLN A 98 23.21 34.68 3.08
C GLN A 98 23.68 33.83 1.90
N ARG A 99 22.83 32.95 1.39
CA ARG A 99 23.14 32.08 0.26
C ARG A 99 22.63 32.60 -1.09
N GLY A 100 22.04 33.82 -1.13
CA GLY A 100 21.57 34.48 -2.35
C GLY A 100 20.23 33.93 -2.90
N PHE A 101 19.46 33.18 -2.10
CA PHE A 101 18.17 32.59 -2.46
C PHE A 101 16.96 33.38 -1.96
N ASN A 102 17.13 34.66 -1.62
CA ASN A 102 16.06 35.56 -1.19
C ASN A 102 15.41 36.36 -2.33
N ARG A 103 15.84 36.13 -3.59
CA ARG A 103 15.25 36.78 -4.76
C ARG A 103 13.91 36.11 -5.11
N LEU A 104 12.84 36.92 -5.12
CA LEU A 104 11.50 36.43 -5.43
C LEU A 104 11.39 35.98 -6.89
N PRO A 105 10.77 34.84 -7.19
CA PRO A 105 10.58 34.36 -8.56
C PRO A 105 9.63 35.23 -9.38
N TYR A 106 8.71 35.93 -8.71
CA TYR A 106 7.84 36.95 -9.29
C TYR A 106 7.37 37.98 -8.23
N PRO A 107 6.94 39.19 -8.63
CA PRO A 107 6.40 40.17 -7.70
C PRO A 107 5.15 39.64 -6.97
N GLY A 108 5.16 39.73 -5.63
CA GLY A 108 4.09 39.23 -4.79
C GLY A 108 4.20 37.76 -4.39
N PHE A 109 5.32 37.09 -4.67
CA PHE A 109 5.60 35.76 -4.11
C PHE A 109 5.67 35.81 -2.59
N PRO A 110 5.00 34.92 -1.84
CA PRO A 110 4.97 34.93 -0.38
C PRO A 110 6.36 34.60 0.20
N THR A 111 6.93 35.51 0.97
CA THR A 111 8.26 35.32 1.61
C THR A 111 8.28 34.26 2.71
N GLY A 112 7.10 33.89 3.23
CA GLY A 112 6.92 32.78 4.17
C GLY A 112 7.02 31.40 3.51
N GLN A 113 7.04 31.32 2.19
CA GLN A 113 7.22 30.06 1.48
C GLN A 113 8.69 29.62 1.50
N THR A 114 8.89 28.32 1.30
CA THR A 114 10.23 27.72 1.30
C THR A 114 11.03 28.12 0.05
N VAL A 115 12.35 28.08 0.15
CA VAL A 115 13.24 28.19 -1.02
C VAL A 115 12.90 27.09 -2.04
N ALA A 116 12.62 25.85 -1.59
CA ALA A 116 12.19 24.77 -2.48
C ALA A 116 10.95 25.16 -3.30
N GLN A 117 9.94 25.79 -2.69
CA GLN A 117 8.76 26.26 -3.42
C GLN A 117 9.10 27.29 -4.50
N SER A 118 10.04 28.20 -4.22
CA SER A 118 10.46 29.23 -5.19
C SER A 118 11.21 28.66 -6.40
N LEU A 119 11.80 27.48 -6.26
CA LEU A 119 12.57 26.81 -7.30
C LEU A 119 11.74 25.83 -8.15
N ARG A 120 10.47 25.60 -7.83
CA ARG A 120 9.58 24.74 -8.63
C ARG A 120 9.42 25.28 -10.06
N PRO A 121 9.07 24.43 -11.05
CA PRO A 121 8.78 24.87 -12.42
C PRO A 121 7.74 25.99 -12.51
N PHE A 122 6.70 25.89 -11.68
CA PHE A 122 5.62 26.87 -11.55
C PHE A 122 5.51 27.30 -10.07
N PRO A 123 6.36 28.24 -9.61
CA PRO A 123 6.45 28.57 -8.18
C PRO A 123 5.18 29.17 -7.60
N GLN A 124 4.27 29.71 -8.45
CA GLN A 124 2.96 30.21 -8.03
C GLN A 124 1.97 29.11 -7.64
N PHE A 125 2.24 27.88 -7.98
CA PHE A 125 1.37 26.74 -7.68
C PHE A 125 2.01 25.78 -6.67
N GLY A 126 1.16 25.14 -5.87
CA GLY A 126 1.54 23.98 -5.09
C GLY A 126 1.72 22.74 -5.99
N THR A 127 1.20 21.61 -5.55
CA THR A 127 1.16 20.37 -6.35
C THR A 127 0.26 20.55 -7.57
N LEU A 128 0.77 20.20 -8.74
CA LEU A 128 -0.02 20.07 -9.96
C LEU A 128 -0.41 18.60 -10.16
N ALA A 129 -1.52 18.22 -9.50
CA ALA A 129 -2.04 16.86 -9.54
C ALA A 129 -2.78 16.57 -10.85
N SER A 130 -2.80 15.31 -11.25
CA SER A 130 -3.66 14.82 -12.31
C SER A 130 -4.90 14.13 -11.75
N ARG A 131 -5.92 13.95 -12.59
CA ARG A 131 -7.08 13.10 -12.33
C ARG A 131 -7.08 11.89 -13.25
N TRP A 132 -7.55 10.76 -12.69
CA TRP A 132 -7.76 9.50 -13.40
C TRP A 132 -6.49 8.92 -14.04
N SER A 133 -5.33 9.20 -13.45
CA SER A 133 -4.06 8.65 -13.94
C SER A 133 -4.01 7.14 -13.75
N PRO A 134 -3.97 6.35 -14.84
CA PRO A 134 -4.00 4.87 -14.78
C PRO A 134 -2.61 4.31 -14.50
N LEU A 135 -1.99 4.71 -13.39
CA LEU A 135 -0.59 4.42 -13.04
C LEU A 135 -0.44 3.34 -11.97
N GLY A 136 -1.55 2.97 -11.32
CA GLY A 136 -1.56 2.00 -10.23
C GLY A 136 -1.44 0.56 -10.72
N ASN A 137 -0.87 -0.27 -9.86
CA ASN A 137 -0.73 -1.70 -10.08
C ASN A 137 -0.89 -2.47 -8.77
N ASN A 138 -1.31 -3.73 -8.86
CA ASN A 138 -1.16 -4.66 -7.77
C ASN A 138 -0.50 -5.98 -8.22
N TRP A 139 0.07 -6.67 -7.25
CA TRP A 139 0.68 -8.00 -7.39
C TRP A 139 0.27 -8.82 -6.18
N TYR A 140 -0.46 -9.88 -6.41
CA TYR A 140 -0.86 -10.80 -5.37
C TYR A 140 -0.37 -12.20 -5.73
N ASP A 141 0.23 -12.86 -4.75
CA ASP A 141 0.66 -14.25 -4.84
C ASP A 141 0.29 -14.95 -3.53
N SER A 142 -0.29 -16.15 -3.62
CA SER A 142 -0.63 -16.96 -2.44
C SER A 142 -0.50 -18.45 -2.69
N LEU A 143 -0.09 -19.15 -1.64
CA LEU A 143 -0.23 -20.60 -1.50
C LEU A 143 -1.35 -20.88 -0.49
N GLN A 144 -2.35 -21.64 -0.91
CA GLN A 144 -3.49 -22.02 -0.10
C GLN A 144 -3.48 -23.54 0.05
N VAL A 145 -3.40 -24.02 1.29
CA VAL A 145 -3.44 -25.44 1.60
C VAL A 145 -4.69 -25.72 2.41
N LYS A 146 -5.49 -26.70 1.97
CA LYS A 146 -6.67 -27.16 2.66
C LYS A 146 -6.55 -28.62 2.98
N VAL A 147 -6.88 -28.99 4.21
CA VAL A 147 -6.93 -30.37 4.69
C VAL A 147 -8.35 -30.65 5.15
N THR A 148 -8.95 -31.69 4.59
CA THR A 148 -10.28 -32.14 4.98
C THR A 148 -10.18 -33.60 5.44
N LYS A 149 -10.47 -33.83 6.73
CA LYS A 149 -10.63 -35.15 7.30
C LYS A 149 -12.11 -35.39 7.54
N ARG A 150 -12.71 -36.27 6.75
CA ARG A 150 -14.10 -36.69 6.92
C ARG A 150 -14.25 -37.55 8.17
N GLN A 151 -15.45 -37.62 8.70
CA GLN A 151 -15.76 -38.32 9.94
C GLN A 151 -15.12 -39.72 9.98
N SER A 152 -14.22 -39.88 10.94
CA SER A 152 -13.55 -41.14 11.24
C SER A 152 -13.23 -41.15 12.73
N HIS A 153 -13.58 -42.22 13.42
CA HIS A 153 -13.44 -42.33 14.89
C HIS A 153 -14.05 -41.13 15.66
N GLY A 154 -15.18 -40.62 15.18
CA GLY A 154 -15.87 -39.50 15.79
C GLY A 154 -15.32 -38.11 15.42
N LEU A 155 -14.19 -38.00 14.68
CA LEU A 155 -13.56 -36.73 14.33
C LEU A 155 -13.87 -36.34 12.89
N ASP A 156 -14.37 -35.13 12.71
CA ASP A 156 -14.47 -34.39 11.46
C ASP A 156 -13.64 -33.10 11.60
N LEU A 157 -12.75 -32.82 10.63
CA LEU A 157 -11.85 -31.68 10.69
C LEU A 157 -11.66 -31.08 9.30
N THR A 158 -11.77 -29.76 9.23
CA THR A 158 -11.36 -28.98 8.06
C THR A 158 -10.39 -27.90 8.51
N GLY A 159 -9.18 -27.89 7.95
CA GLY A 159 -8.19 -26.87 8.15
C GLY A 159 -7.82 -26.18 6.84
N SER A 160 -7.62 -24.89 6.87
CA SER A 160 -7.07 -24.14 5.75
C SER A 160 -5.92 -23.27 6.22
N PHE A 161 -4.86 -23.24 5.44
CA PHE A 161 -3.70 -22.40 5.64
C PHE A 161 -3.45 -21.58 4.38
N THR A 162 -3.31 -20.28 4.53
CA THR A 162 -2.97 -19.37 3.43
C THR A 162 -1.69 -18.63 3.77
N TRP A 163 -0.72 -18.74 2.89
CA TRP A 163 0.47 -17.90 2.88
C TRP A 163 0.41 -17.00 1.66
N GLN A 164 0.40 -15.68 1.89
CA GLN A 164 0.18 -14.71 0.83
C GLN A 164 1.06 -13.47 0.95
N LYS A 165 1.23 -12.80 -0.18
CA LYS A 165 1.84 -11.48 -0.24
C LYS A 165 1.12 -10.63 -1.27
N GLU A 166 0.69 -9.45 -0.86
CA GLU A 166 0.16 -8.44 -1.75
C GLU A 166 1.08 -7.22 -1.78
N LEU A 167 1.45 -6.81 -2.99
CA LEU A 167 2.19 -5.60 -3.25
C LEU A 167 1.33 -4.66 -4.10
N VAL A 168 1.41 -3.38 -3.82
CA VAL A 168 0.68 -2.33 -4.54
C VAL A 168 1.62 -1.21 -4.96
N ARG A 169 1.20 -0.47 -5.97
CA ARG A 169 1.82 0.78 -6.38
C ARG A 169 0.74 1.79 -6.66
N GLY A 170 0.62 2.78 -5.77
CA GLY A 170 -0.24 3.94 -5.94
C GLY A 170 -1.71 3.64 -6.21
N SER A 171 -2.27 2.57 -5.60
CA SER A 171 -3.69 2.29 -5.70
C SER A 171 -4.45 3.10 -4.67
N ASP A 172 -5.19 4.10 -5.11
CA ASP A 172 -6.00 4.95 -4.23
C ASP A 172 -7.28 4.21 -3.77
N ASP A 173 -7.76 3.23 -4.55
CA ASP A 173 -9.06 2.58 -4.34
C ASP A 173 -9.00 1.33 -3.44
N GLN A 174 -7.82 0.89 -3.03
CA GLN A 174 -7.66 -0.36 -2.30
C GLN A 174 -7.44 -0.19 -0.78
N GLY A 175 -7.92 0.90 -0.19
CA GLY A 175 -7.86 1.10 1.27
C GLY A 175 -6.44 1.25 1.86
N GLY A 176 -5.43 1.13 1.05
CA GLY A 176 -4.07 1.50 1.41
C GLY A 176 -3.87 2.97 1.11
N GLY A 177 -4.46 3.83 1.94
CA GLY A 177 -4.47 5.28 1.75
C GLY A 177 -3.25 5.77 1.01
N GLY A 178 -3.46 6.63 0.03
CA GLY A 178 -2.43 7.13 -0.88
C GLY A 178 -1.12 7.37 -0.11
N GLY A 179 -0.23 6.40 -0.16
CA GLY A 179 1.03 6.46 0.54
C GLY A 179 1.78 7.68 0.05
N ASN A 180 2.41 8.41 0.95
CA ASN A 180 3.28 9.51 0.56
C ASN A 180 4.22 9.05 -0.54
N ILE A 181 4.28 9.83 -1.61
CA ILE A 181 5.15 9.52 -2.73
C ILE A 181 6.60 9.71 -2.28
N ASN A 182 7.41 8.67 -2.42
CA ASN A 182 8.85 8.80 -2.15
C ASN A 182 9.56 9.55 -3.27
N ASP A 183 9.14 9.35 -4.52
CA ASP A 183 9.81 9.93 -5.68
C ASP A 183 8.87 9.89 -6.90
N VAL A 184 8.34 11.04 -7.30
CA VAL A 184 7.47 11.17 -8.49
C VAL A 184 8.21 10.94 -9.80
N PHE A 185 9.55 11.06 -9.82
CA PHE A 185 10.38 10.85 -10.98
C PHE A 185 10.76 9.39 -11.18
N ASN A 186 10.72 8.58 -10.10
CA ASN A 186 10.98 7.15 -10.16
C ASN A 186 9.86 6.33 -9.51
N ARG A 187 8.79 6.13 -10.24
CA ARG A 187 7.61 5.40 -9.78
C ARG A 187 7.86 3.93 -9.41
N ARG A 188 9.00 3.34 -9.80
CA ARG A 188 9.38 1.98 -9.39
C ARG A 188 9.60 1.88 -7.89
N ASN A 189 10.06 2.96 -7.26
CA ASN A 189 10.29 3.03 -5.82
C ASN A 189 9.00 3.08 -5.00
N GLN A 190 7.84 3.20 -5.65
CA GLN A 190 6.52 3.23 -5.02
C GLN A 190 5.87 1.86 -4.86
N LYS A 191 6.60 0.78 -5.09
CA LYS A 191 6.08 -0.57 -4.86
C LYS A 191 6.27 -0.95 -3.39
N TYR A 192 5.18 -1.18 -2.68
CA TYR A 192 5.17 -1.50 -1.25
C TYR A 192 4.16 -2.60 -0.91
N ILE A 193 4.24 -3.15 0.30
CA ILE A 193 3.29 -4.15 0.80
C ILE A 193 1.95 -3.45 1.04
N SER A 194 0.86 -4.02 0.50
CA SER A 194 -0.50 -3.52 0.74
C SER A 194 -0.80 -3.49 2.23
N GLY A 195 -1.42 -2.40 2.68
CA GLY A 195 -1.86 -2.25 4.07
C GLY A 195 -2.86 -3.32 4.53
N ASN A 196 -3.50 -4.00 3.59
CA ASN A 196 -4.44 -5.10 3.85
C ASN A 196 -3.79 -6.49 3.77
N SER A 197 -2.50 -6.58 3.48
CA SER A 197 -1.80 -7.86 3.35
C SER A 197 -1.64 -8.53 4.71
N GLN A 198 -2.25 -9.71 4.88
CA GLN A 198 -2.03 -10.61 6.02
C GLN A 198 -1.24 -11.81 5.54
N PRO A 199 0.09 -11.86 5.76
CA PRO A 199 0.95 -12.90 5.20
C PRO A 199 0.55 -14.32 5.54
N LEU A 200 0.04 -14.55 6.74
CA LEU A 200 -0.33 -15.88 7.22
C LEU A 200 -1.77 -15.85 7.76
N VAL A 201 -2.60 -16.74 7.26
CA VAL A 201 -3.95 -16.99 7.79
C VAL A 201 -4.14 -18.49 7.94
N PHE A 202 -4.52 -18.93 9.12
CA PHE A 202 -4.87 -20.31 9.41
C PHE A 202 -6.27 -20.34 10.01
N VAL A 203 -7.11 -21.23 9.47
CA VAL A 203 -8.46 -21.47 10.00
C VAL A 203 -8.64 -22.96 10.16
N MET A 204 -9.16 -23.39 11.28
CA MET A 204 -9.47 -24.77 11.56
C MET A 204 -10.87 -24.87 12.18
N ALA A 205 -11.67 -25.77 11.66
CA ALA A 205 -12.95 -26.16 12.23
C ALA A 205 -12.89 -27.66 12.52
N LEU A 206 -13.29 -28.04 13.73
CA LEU A 206 -13.37 -29.44 14.13
C LEU A 206 -14.71 -29.73 14.79
N ASN A 207 -15.20 -30.94 14.57
CA ASN A 207 -16.28 -31.55 15.31
C ASN A 207 -15.81 -32.92 15.81
N TYR A 208 -15.88 -33.12 17.09
CA TYR A 208 -15.51 -34.39 17.71
C TYR A 208 -16.64 -34.96 18.52
N ARG A 209 -17.15 -36.08 18.07
CA ARG A 209 -18.16 -36.86 18.84
C ARG A 209 -17.43 -37.75 19.80
N ILE A 210 -17.65 -37.50 21.10
CA ILE A 210 -17.03 -38.27 22.17
C ILE A 210 -17.64 -39.66 22.18
N PRO A 211 -16.84 -40.73 22.00
CA PRO A 211 -17.35 -42.09 22.05
C PRO A 211 -17.82 -42.41 23.46
N ARG A 212 -18.85 -43.28 23.57
CA ARG A 212 -19.33 -43.72 24.87
C ARG A 212 -18.21 -44.42 25.64
N PRO A 213 -17.83 -43.93 26.83
CA PRO A 213 -16.80 -44.60 27.63
C PRO A 213 -17.35 -45.85 28.27
N GLY A 214 -16.75 -47.01 27.97
CA GLY A 214 -16.81 -48.23 28.72
C GLY A 214 -18.17 -48.93 28.85
N LYS A 215 -18.18 -50.03 29.65
CA LYS A 215 -19.34 -50.90 29.91
C LYS A 215 -20.28 -50.34 31.00
N ASN A 216 -19.94 -49.23 31.64
CA ASN A 216 -20.74 -48.67 32.73
C ASN A 216 -21.84 -47.77 32.18
N LYS A 217 -23.10 -48.20 32.30
CA LYS A 217 -24.28 -47.50 31.78
C LYS A 217 -24.41 -46.04 32.30
N TRP A 218 -24.04 -45.78 33.53
CA TRP A 218 -24.12 -44.45 34.14
C TRP A 218 -23.09 -43.49 33.52
N MET A 219 -21.84 -43.93 33.37
CA MET A 219 -20.81 -43.12 32.71
C MET A 219 -21.12 -42.92 31.23
N GLY A 220 -21.67 -43.92 30.54
CA GLY A 220 -22.09 -43.82 29.16
C GLY A 220 -23.22 -42.81 28.92
N ASN A 221 -24.16 -42.70 29.84
CA ASN A 221 -25.27 -41.76 29.75
C ASN A 221 -24.89 -40.31 30.10
N ILE A 222 -23.86 -40.10 30.92
CA ILE A 222 -23.42 -38.76 31.33
C ILE A 222 -22.34 -38.23 30.38
N LEU A 223 -21.38 -39.06 29.94
CA LEU A 223 -20.21 -38.65 29.18
C LEU A 223 -20.26 -39.06 27.70
N GLY A 224 -21.22 -39.90 27.31
CA GLY A 224 -21.35 -40.34 25.92
C GLY A 224 -22.19 -39.38 25.07
N ASP A 225 -21.98 -39.50 23.76
CA ASP A 225 -22.78 -38.80 22.73
C ASP A 225 -22.66 -37.25 22.73
N TRP A 226 -21.74 -36.69 23.50
CA TRP A 226 -21.40 -35.26 23.38
C TRP A 226 -20.65 -34.98 22.09
N THR A 227 -20.97 -33.86 21.43
CA THR A 227 -20.22 -33.35 20.30
C THR A 227 -19.51 -32.08 20.73
N LEU A 228 -18.17 -32.09 20.69
CA LEU A 228 -17.34 -30.91 20.87
C LEU A 228 -17.13 -30.29 19.51
N SER A 229 -17.54 -29.03 19.34
CA SER A 229 -17.29 -28.25 18.13
C SER A 229 -16.39 -27.06 18.47
N ALA A 230 -15.38 -26.83 17.65
CA ALA A 230 -14.48 -25.69 17.80
C ALA A 230 -14.11 -25.08 16.43
N ILE A 231 -14.01 -23.77 16.40
CA ILE A 231 -13.46 -23.02 15.27
C ILE A 231 -12.33 -22.15 15.81
N THR A 232 -11.17 -22.27 15.18
CA THR A 232 -10.00 -21.45 15.49
C THR A 232 -9.57 -20.69 14.25
N ARG A 233 -9.30 -19.39 14.41
CA ARG A 233 -8.68 -18.56 13.39
C ARG A 233 -7.43 -17.91 13.97
N TYR A 234 -6.31 -18.11 13.30
CA TYR A 234 -5.07 -17.37 13.52
C TYR A 234 -4.75 -16.57 12.25
N ALA A 235 -4.39 -15.30 12.42
CA ALA A 235 -3.91 -14.48 11.32
C ALA A 235 -2.74 -13.62 11.81
N SER A 236 -1.76 -13.42 10.95
CA SER A 236 -0.72 -12.41 11.19
C SER A 236 -1.33 -11.01 11.26
N GLY A 237 -0.65 -10.09 11.93
CA GLY A 237 -1.01 -8.68 11.92
C GLY A 237 -0.94 -8.06 10.53
N LEU A 238 -1.54 -6.90 10.40
CA LEU A 238 -1.38 -6.04 9.22
C LEU A 238 0.01 -5.39 9.24
N PRO A 239 0.56 -5.03 8.07
CA PRO A 239 1.81 -4.29 7.99
C PRO A 239 1.73 -2.97 8.76
N ILE A 240 2.77 -2.68 9.53
CA ILE A 240 2.91 -1.39 10.19
C ILE A 240 3.51 -0.43 9.17
N LEU A 241 2.79 0.65 8.88
CA LEU A 241 3.31 1.72 8.04
C LEU A 241 4.32 2.52 8.85
N VAL A 242 5.53 2.66 8.33
CA VAL A 242 6.52 3.58 8.90
C VAL A 242 6.00 5.00 8.68
N PRO A 243 5.91 5.84 9.72
CA PRO A 243 5.51 7.24 9.54
C PRO A 243 6.43 7.92 8.52
N SER A 244 5.84 8.68 7.60
CA SER A 244 6.62 9.47 6.66
C SER A 244 7.50 10.46 7.41
N SER A 245 8.79 10.52 7.08
CA SER A 245 9.60 11.65 7.53
C SER A 245 9.13 12.89 6.77
N GLN A 246 8.93 14.00 7.48
CA GLN A 246 8.52 15.29 6.88
C GLN A 246 9.62 15.93 6.02
N THR A 247 10.68 15.21 5.73
CA THR A 247 11.85 15.70 5.00
C THR A 247 11.90 15.25 3.54
N SER A 248 10.81 14.76 2.97
CA SER A 248 10.76 14.41 1.55
C SER A 248 10.70 15.69 0.70
N LEU A 249 11.84 16.15 0.24
CA LEU A 249 11.95 17.30 -0.68
C LEU A 249 11.49 16.98 -2.11
N LEU A 250 11.33 15.70 -2.44
CA LEU A 250 11.04 15.23 -3.81
C LEU A 250 9.58 14.84 -4.05
N GLY A 251 8.73 14.85 -3.05
CA GLY A 251 7.38 14.29 -3.18
C GLY A 251 6.25 15.06 -2.50
N SER A 252 6.49 16.24 -2.02
CA SER A 252 5.46 17.07 -1.36
C SER A 252 5.26 18.40 -2.05
#